data_d1cc150a9754a9c525ccdbb3e8bf394f
#
_entry.id   d1cc150a9754a9c525ccdbb3e8bf394f
#
_cell.length_a   1.000
_cell.length_b   1.000
_cell.length_c   1.000
_cell.angle_alpha   90.00
_cell.angle_beta   90.00
_cell.angle_gamma   90.00
#
_symmetry.space_group_name_H-M   'P 1'
#
loop_
_entity.id
_entity.type
_entity.pdbx_description
1 polymer ?
#
loop_
_entity_poly.entity_id
_entity_poly.type
_entity_poly.pdbx_seq_one_letter_code
_entity_poly.pdbx_strand_id
1 'polypeptide(L)'
;MTHPFDLRLDVLAQAYREGRFTPRELIATLRERAQALNPEFNAFIYLLTPEELEPYLAALEEQSPQTLPLYGVPFAIKDNIDLAGIVTTAACPAFAYRAEQDATLVSQLIALGAIPLGKTNLDQFATGLNGTRSPYGACRNSVNAEYPSGGSSSGSSLAVALGLTSFALGTDTAGSGRVPASLNNLVGLKATKGLISTAGVVPACRTLDCVTFFTATAEEASQLLALTAVKDPRDDYSRANPAWNGAQAFGLPEAGFRFGVPDRLEFLGCTESEALYHAAKARLIALGGVPVTIDFSPFLAAATLLYNGPWVAERYHVAGKLIEQQPDAVL
;
A
#
# COMPACT_ATOMS: atom_id res chain seq x y z
N MET A 1 -23.72 -0.35 -4.72
CA MET A 1 -24.05 1.02 -4.29
C MET A 1 -23.18 1.96 -5.08
N THR A 2 -23.76 2.93 -5.80
CA THR A 2 -23.00 3.95 -6.52
C THR A 2 -22.23 4.82 -5.51
N HIS A 3 -20.93 4.98 -5.73
CA HIS A 3 -20.09 5.83 -4.90
C HIS A 3 -20.46 7.30 -5.17
N PRO A 4 -20.68 8.15 -4.15
CA PRO A 4 -21.10 9.53 -4.36
C PRO A 4 -20.00 10.41 -4.98
N PHE A 5 -18.72 10.00 -4.84
CA PHE A 5 -17.57 10.74 -5.34
C PHE A 5 -16.67 9.82 -6.17
N ASP A 6 -16.09 10.35 -7.23
CA ASP A 6 -14.96 9.74 -7.91
C ASP A 6 -13.68 10.19 -7.19
N LEU A 7 -12.99 9.24 -6.58
CA LEU A 7 -11.82 9.52 -5.73
C LEU A 7 -10.49 9.53 -6.51
N ARG A 8 -10.51 9.46 -7.84
CA ARG A 8 -9.29 9.59 -8.65
C ARG A 8 -8.67 10.96 -8.44
N LEU A 9 -7.33 11.00 -8.39
CA LEU A 9 -6.58 12.20 -8.04
C LEU A 9 -6.88 13.40 -8.95
N ASP A 10 -6.95 13.17 -10.26
CA ASP A 10 -7.26 14.19 -11.26
C ASP A 10 -8.70 14.71 -11.12
N VAL A 11 -9.65 13.82 -10.87
CA VAL A 11 -11.08 14.16 -10.70
C VAL A 11 -11.31 14.97 -9.41
N LEU A 12 -10.67 14.58 -8.30
CA LEU A 12 -10.74 15.34 -7.06
C LEU A 12 -10.11 16.73 -7.21
N ALA A 13 -8.92 16.80 -7.83
CA ALA A 13 -8.26 18.08 -8.09
C ALA A 13 -9.12 19.03 -8.91
N GLN A 14 -9.83 18.51 -9.91
CA GLN A 14 -10.78 19.30 -10.71
C GLN A 14 -12.00 19.70 -9.87
N ALA A 15 -12.59 18.78 -9.11
CA ALA A 15 -13.76 19.05 -8.28
C ALA A 15 -13.52 20.17 -7.27
N TYR A 16 -12.35 20.17 -6.63
CA TYR A 16 -11.97 21.23 -5.68
C TYR A 16 -11.76 22.58 -6.37
N ARG A 17 -11.10 22.59 -7.56
CA ARG A 17 -10.93 23.85 -8.33
C ARG A 17 -12.26 24.45 -8.78
N GLU A 18 -13.25 23.62 -9.06
CA GLU A 18 -14.59 24.01 -9.46
C GLU A 18 -15.51 24.32 -8.25
N GLY A 19 -15.05 24.10 -7.00
CA GLY A 19 -15.82 24.30 -5.80
C GLY A 19 -17.05 23.41 -5.66
N ARG A 20 -16.98 22.19 -6.25
CA ARG A 20 -18.12 21.24 -6.19
C ARG A 20 -18.39 20.74 -4.78
N PHE A 21 -17.37 20.62 -3.95
CA PHE A 21 -17.41 20.29 -2.52
C PHE A 21 -16.07 20.66 -1.87
N THR A 22 -16.04 20.65 -0.56
CA THR A 22 -14.85 20.93 0.25
C THR A 22 -14.17 19.64 0.72
N PRO A 23 -12.88 19.69 1.11
CA PRO A 23 -12.22 18.55 1.77
C PRO A 23 -13.00 18.07 3.02
N ARG A 24 -13.54 18.97 3.80
CA ARG A 24 -14.33 18.68 5.01
C ARG A 24 -15.58 17.84 4.71
N GLU A 25 -16.33 18.21 3.69
CA GLU A 25 -17.52 17.47 3.25
C GLU A 25 -17.16 16.08 2.72
N LEU A 26 -16.09 15.98 1.92
CA LEU A 26 -15.61 14.70 1.42
C LEU A 26 -15.18 13.78 2.56
N ILE A 27 -14.33 14.25 3.46
CA ILE A 27 -13.77 13.44 4.55
C ILE A 27 -14.88 12.99 5.52
N ALA A 28 -15.85 13.85 5.85
CA ALA A 28 -17.00 13.48 6.67
C ALA A 28 -17.78 12.32 6.03
N THR A 29 -18.12 12.44 4.74
CA THR A 29 -18.85 11.39 4.01
C THR A 29 -18.06 10.07 3.93
N LEU A 30 -16.75 10.15 3.66
CA LEU A 30 -15.91 8.95 3.57
C LEU A 30 -15.74 8.26 4.92
N ARG A 31 -15.64 9.04 6.01
CA ARG A 31 -15.54 8.52 7.36
C ARG A 31 -16.83 7.78 7.77
N GLU A 32 -18.01 8.36 7.52
CA GLU A 32 -19.30 7.71 7.74
C GLU A 32 -19.40 6.40 6.95
N ARG A 33 -19.02 6.43 5.68
CA ARG A 33 -19.01 5.24 4.83
C ARG A 33 -18.04 4.17 5.36
N ALA A 34 -16.85 4.57 5.80
CA ALA A 34 -15.88 3.65 6.40
C ALA A 34 -16.43 3.02 7.67
N GLN A 35 -17.08 3.78 8.54
CA GLN A 35 -17.74 3.26 9.75
C GLN A 35 -18.85 2.26 9.41
N ALA A 36 -19.63 2.51 8.36
CA ALA A 36 -20.70 1.62 7.95
C ALA A 36 -20.19 0.29 7.34
N LEU A 37 -19.10 0.34 6.59
CA LEU A 37 -18.56 -0.85 5.90
C LEU A 37 -17.54 -1.64 6.73
N ASN A 38 -16.88 -1.00 7.69
CA ASN A 38 -15.81 -1.65 8.47
C ASN A 38 -16.25 -2.90 9.24
N PRO A 39 -17.46 -2.99 9.82
CA PRO A 39 -17.94 -4.21 10.48
C PRO A 39 -17.99 -5.44 9.54
N GLU A 40 -18.20 -5.23 8.26
CA GLU A 40 -18.24 -6.30 7.26
C GLU A 40 -16.85 -6.65 6.71
N PHE A 41 -16.07 -5.63 6.35
CA PHE A 41 -14.81 -5.81 5.62
C PHE A 41 -13.57 -5.80 6.50
N ASN A 42 -13.67 -5.26 7.71
CA ASN A 42 -12.59 -5.17 8.70
C ASN A 42 -11.32 -4.48 8.16
N ALA A 43 -11.53 -3.44 7.34
CA ALA A 43 -10.45 -2.75 6.65
C ALA A 43 -9.61 -1.86 7.57
N PHE A 44 -10.23 -1.24 8.59
CA PHE A 44 -9.55 -0.34 9.51
C PHE A 44 -9.47 -0.93 10.92
N ILE A 45 -8.28 -0.84 11.53
CA ILE A 45 -8.10 -1.04 12.98
C ILE A 45 -8.53 0.23 13.72
N TYR A 46 -8.24 1.40 13.14
CA TYR A 46 -8.56 2.69 13.73
C TYR A 46 -8.95 3.71 12.65
N LEU A 47 -10.08 4.34 12.81
CA LEU A 47 -10.50 5.52 12.03
C LEU A 47 -10.25 6.78 12.86
N LEU A 48 -9.59 7.77 12.31
CA LEU A 48 -9.34 9.03 12.98
C LEU A 48 -10.68 9.67 13.39
N THR A 49 -10.71 10.23 14.60
CA THR A 49 -11.88 10.97 15.08
C THR A 49 -11.99 12.32 14.36
N PRO A 50 -13.16 12.99 14.40
CA PRO A 50 -13.27 14.35 13.86
C PRO A 50 -12.24 15.33 14.44
N GLU A 51 -11.95 15.20 15.74
CA GLU A 51 -10.98 16.03 16.46
C GLU A 51 -9.53 15.78 15.97
N GLU A 52 -9.20 14.53 15.66
CA GLU A 52 -7.89 14.15 15.12
C GLU A 52 -7.74 14.55 13.64
N LEU A 53 -8.84 14.67 12.90
CA LEU A 53 -8.86 15.13 11.51
C LEU A 53 -8.80 16.67 11.40
N GLU A 54 -9.25 17.38 12.42
CA GLU A 54 -9.38 18.84 12.40
C GLU A 54 -8.07 19.57 12.06
N PRO A 55 -6.90 19.22 12.60
CA PRO A 55 -5.66 19.90 12.24
C PRO A 55 -5.31 19.85 10.75
N TYR A 56 -5.59 18.71 10.09
CA TYR A 56 -5.35 18.54 8.65
C TYR A 56 -6.33 19.33 7.81
N LEU A 57 -7.60 19.37 8.23
CA LEU A 57 -8.66 20.10 7.54
C LEU A 57 -8.46 21.61 7.66
N ALA A 58 -8.18 22.10 8.87
CA ALA A 58 -7.93 23.51 9.11
C ALA A 58 -6.70 24.03 8.37
N ALA A 59 -5.63 23.23 8.28
CA ALA A 59 -4.43 23.58 7.52
C ALA A 59 -4.71 23.79 6.02
N LEU A 60 -5.71 23.09 5.47
CA LEU A 60 -6.10 23.22 4.06
C LEU A 60 -6.99 24.43 3.79
N GLU A 61 -7.74 24.93 4.78
CA GLU A 61 -8.60 26.11 4.63
C GLU A 61 -7.79 27.39 4.31
N GLU A 62 -6.51 27.41 4.71
CA GLU A 62 -5.56 28.49 4.38
C GLU A 62 -4.82 28.27 3.07
N GLN A 63 -5.06 27.15 2.38
CA GLN A 63 -4.36 26.75 1.16
C GLN A 63 -5.29 26.76 -0.05
N SER A 64 -4.69 26.60 -1.21
CA SER A 64 -5.42 26.57 -2.48
C SER A 64 -5.26 25.22 -3.18
N PRO A 65 -6.33 24.67 -3.80
CA PRO A 65 -6.22 23.47 -4.62
C PRO A 65 -5.31 23.63 -5.86
N GLN A 66 -4.87 24.85 -6.17
CA GLN A 66 -3.89 25.14 -7.22
C GLN A 66 -2.45 25.01 -6.74
N THR A 67 -2.19 25.08 -5.43
CA THR A 67 -0.84 25.12 -4.87
C THR A 67 -0.36 23.77 -4.34
N LEU A 68 -1.27 22.90 -3.91
CA LEU A 68 -0.94 21.60 -3.35
C LEU A 68 -1.37 20.46 -4.30
N PRO A 69 -0.43 19.59 -4.73
CA PRO A 69 -0.72 18.54 -5.70
C PRO A 69 -1.68 17.45 -5.19
N LEU A 70 -1.80 17.30 -3.86
CA LEU A 70 -2.70 16.34 -3.21
C LEU A 70 -3.72 17.05 -2.30
N TYR A 71 -4.12 18.28 -2.62
CA TYR A 71 -5.06 19.05 -1.84
C TYR A 71 -6.34 18.29 -1.54
N GLY A 72 -6.60 18.00 -0.26
CA GLY A 72 -7.80 17.33 0.22
C GLY A 72 -7.92 15.85 -0.19
N VAL A 73 -6.87 15.23 -0.70
CA VAL A 73 -6.89 13.83 -1.14
C VAL A 73 -6.87 12.89 0.07
N PRO A 74 -7.91 12.05 0.28
CA PRO A 74 -7.95 11.11 1.39
C PRO A 74 -7.02 9.91 1.15
N PHE A 75 -6.29 9.49 2.20
CA PHE A 75 -5.50 8.27 2.16
C PHE A 75 -5.58 7.47 3.45
N ALA A 76 -5.25 6.18 3.37
CA ALA A 76 -5.20 5.27 4.51
C ALA A 76 -3.78 4.77 4.74
N ILE A 77 -3.45 4.41 5.98
CA ILE A 77 -2.11 4.08 6.44
C ILE A 77 -2.13 2.68 7.05
N LYS A 78 -1.35 1.74 6.50
CA LYS A 78 -1.17 0.42 7.13
C LYS A 78 -0.66 0.58 8.56
N ASP A 79 -1.20 -0.19 9.50
CA ASP A 79 -0.94 0.02 10.93
C ASP A 79 0.44 -0.45 11.40
N ASN A 80 1.37 -0.67 10.52
CA ASN A 80 2.81 -0.73 10.80
C ASN A 80 3.58 0.53 10.34
N ILE A 81 2.89 1.59 9.92
CA ILE A 81 3.46 2.87 9.48
C ILE A 81 2.98 3.96 10.44
N ASP A 82 3.89 4.74 10.97
CA ASP A 82 3.63 5.73 12.00
C ASP A 82 2.89 6.97 11.48
N LEU A 83 1.90 7.40 12.25
CA LEU A 83 1.23 8.70 12.17
C LEU A 83 1.34 9.34 13.56
N ALA A 84 1.92 10.53 13.64
CA ALA A 84 2.18 11.22 14.90
C ALA A 84 0.91 11.37 15.76
N GLY A 85 1.03 11.10 17.04
CA GLY A 85 -0.08 11.16 17.99
C GLY A 85 -1.05 9.96 17.92
N ILE A 86 -0.95 9.08 16.92
CA ILE A 86 -1.82 7.92 16.75
C ILE A 86 -1.08 6.64 17.16
N VAL A 87 -1.82 5.67 17.67
CA VAL A 87 -1.26 4.38 18.09
C VAL A 87 -0.92 3.54 16.87
N THR A 88 0.27 2.95 16.89
CA THR A 88 0.74 1.92 15.95
C THR A 88 0.79 0.59 16.67
N THR A 89 0.15 -0.45 16.12
CA THR A 89 0.09 -1.78 16.74
C THR A 89 0.76 -2.87 15.91
N ALA A 90 0.97 -2.66 14.62
CA ALA A 90 1.36 -3.70 13.66
C ALA A 90 0.44 -4.95 13.73
N ALA A 91 -0.86 -4.75 13.98
CA ALA A 91 -1.85 -5.77 14.31
C ALA A 91 -1.48 -6.65 15.52
N CYS A 92 -0.76 -6.10 16.50
CA CYS A 92 -0.46 -6.75 17.77
C CYS A 92 -0.75 -5.79 18.93
N PRO A 93 -1.88 -5.92 19.66
CA PRO A 93 -2.23 -5.00 20.75
C PRO A 93 -1.16 -4.91 21.84
N ALA A 94 -0.45 -6.02 22.12
CA ALA A 94 0.63 -6.04 23.12
C ALA A 94 1.91 -5.31 22.67
N PHE A 95 2.05 -5.01 21.37
CA PHE A 95 3.15 -4.23 20.80
C PHE A 95 2.85 -2.74 20.73
N ALA A 96 1.61 -2.33 20.98
CA ALA A 96 1.11 -0.98 20.77
C ALA A 96 1.98 0.11 21.39
N TYR A 97 2.26 1.16 20.61
CA TYR A 97 2.87 2.39 21.08
C TYR A 97 2.26 3.61 20.37
N ARG A 98 2.30 4.78 21.02
CA ARG A 98 1.89 6.03 20.39
C ARG A 98 3.08 6.62 19.64
N ALA A 99 2.93 6.80 18.34
CA ALA A 99 3.97 7.38 17.50
C ALA A 99 4.22 8.86 17.89
N GLU A 100 5.48 9.22 18.13
CA GLU A 100 5.87 10.60 18.45
C GLU A 100 6.04 11.46 17.20
N GLN A 101 6.33 10.84 16.08
CA GLN A 101 6.56 11.49 14.79
C GLN A 101 5.90 10.69 13.66
N ASP A 102 5.61 11.38 12.56
CA ASP A 102 5.20 10.72 11.34
C ASP A 102 6.35 9.91 10.73
N ALA A 103 5.99 8.80 10.09
CA ALA A 103 6.87 8.21 9.09
C ALA A 103 7.18 9.26 8.00
N THR A 104 8.41 9.23 7.45
CA THR A 104 8.83 10.23 6.45
C THR A 104 7.84 10.38 5.31
N LEU A 105 7.38 9.25 4.76
CA LEU A 105 6.41 9.26 3.66
C LEU A 105 5.08 9.89 4.08
N VAL A 106 4.61 9.63 5.30
CA VAL A 106 3.36 10.20 5.82
C VAL A 106 3.45 11.70 5.93
N SER A 107 4.53 12.23 6.53
CA SER A 107 4.75 13.69 6.62
C SER A 107 4.87 14.36 5.25
N GLN A 108 5.51 13.70 4.27
CA GLN A 108 5.58 14.20 2.88
C GLN A 108 4.19 14.33 2.25
N LEU A 109 3.36 13.29 2.38
CA LEU A 109 2.01 13.28 1.81
C LEU A 109 1.11 14.35 2.46
N ILE A 110 1.18 14.51 3.78
CA ILE A 110 0.45 15.56 4.50
C ILE A 110 0.91 16.95 4.04
N ALA A 111 2.22 17.18 3.90
CA ALA A 111 2.76 18.43 3.40
C ALA A 111 2.32 18.75 1.95
N LEU A 112 2.00 17.74 1.15
CA LEU A 112 1.43 17.88 -0.19
C LEU A 112 -0.10 18.09 -0.20
N GLY A 113 -0.73 18.08 0.98
CA GLY A 113 -2.17 18.35 1.16
C GLY A 113 -3.05 17.11 1.29
N ALA A 114 -2.49 15.91 1.38
CA ALA A 114 -3.27 14.69 1.60
C ALA A 114 -3.74 14.56 3.06
N ILE A 115 -4.90 13.94 3.27
CA ILE A 115 -5.55 13.79 4.58
C ILE A 115 -5.58 12.32 4.97
N PRO A 116 -4.94 11.92 6.10
CA PRO A 116 -5.03 10.56 6.61
C PRO A 116 -6.42 10.27 7.16
N LEU A 117 -7.05 9.16 6.71
CA LEU A 117 -8.38 8.77 7.21
C LEU A 117 -8.29 7.81 8.40
N GLY A 118 -7.24 6.99 8.49
CA GLY A 118 -7.07 6.02 9.57
C GLY A 118 -5.97 5.01 9.33
N LYS A 119 -5.85 4.09 10.31
CA LYS A 119 -4.89 2.99 10.35
C LYS A 119 -5.58 1.70 9.90
N THR A 120 -5.02 1.05 8.88
CA THR A 120 -5.64 -0.12 8.26
C THR A 120 -5.13 -1.43 8.83
N ASN A 121 -6.00 -2.44 8.79
CA ASN A 121 -5.72 -3.80 9.24
C ASN A 121 -4.67 -4.48 8.34
N LEU A 122 -3.96 -5.46 8.91
CA LEU A 122 -2.88 -6.19 8.26
C LEU A 122 -2.70 -7.58 8.86
N ASP A 123 -2.01 -8.48 8.14
CA ASP A 123 -1.43 -9.65 8.80
C ASP A 123 -0.38 -9.20 9.80
N GLN A 124 -0.46 -9.72 11.02
CA GLN A 124 0.34 -9.31 12.17
C GLN A 124 1.85 -9.24 11.85
N PHE A 125 2.51 -8.15 12.25
CA PHE A 125 3.90 -7.82 11.93
C PHE A 125 4.24 -7.90 10.44
N ALA A 126 3.27 -7.57 9.58
CA ALA A 126 3.38 -7.68 8.13
C ALA A 126 3.83 -9.08 7.64
N THR A 127 3.53 -10.13 8.42
CA THR A 127 3.92 -11.52 8.17
C THR A 127 2.73 -12.35 7.75
N GLY A 128 2.47 -12.44 6.46
CA GLY A 128 1.38 -13.16 5.83
C GLY A 128 1.11 -12.63 4.43
N LEU A 129 0.30 -13.34 3.65
CA LEU A 129 -0.14 -12.94 2.31
C LEU A 129 -1.65 -13.07 2.10
N ASN A 130 -2.40 -13.49 3.13
CA ASN A 130 -3.81 -13.79 3.00
C ASN A 130 -4.75 -12.73 3.59
N GLY A 131 -4.26 -11.89 4.53
CA GLY A 131 -5.11 -10.94 5.25
C GLY A 131 -5.98 -11.59 6.32
N THR A 132 -5.58 -12.77 6.82
CA THR A 132 -6.33 -13.56 7.80
C THR A 132 -5.64 -13.66 9.16
N ARG A 133 -4.39 -13.22 9.26
CA ARG A 133 -3.57 -13.29 10.48
C ARG A 133 -3.63 -11.96 11.24
N SER A 134 -4.78 -11.66 11.82
CA SER A 134 -4.97 -10.46 12.63
C SER A 134 -5.86 -10.73 13.83
N PRO A 135 -5.48 -10.29 15.04
CA PRO A 135 -6.33 -10.40 16.23
C PRO A 135 -7.56 -9.48 16.16
N TYR A 136 -7.56 -8.51 15.26
CA TYR A 136 -8.73 -7.67 14.97
C TYR A 136 -9.73 -8.36 14.03
N GLY A 137 -9.42 -9.58 13.56
CA GLY A 137 -10.21 -10.36 12.63
C GLY A 137 -9.69 -10.31 11.19
N ALA A 138 -10.09 -11.29 10.39
CA ALA A 138 -9.72 -11.37 8.97
C ALA A 138 -10.39 -10.27 8.14
N CYS A 139 -9.66 -9.76 7.15
CA CYS A 139 -10.23 -8.88 6.14
C CYS A 139 -11.00 -9.68 5.09
N ARG A 140 -12.17 -9.19 4.70
CA ARG A 140 -13.00 -9.81 3.66
C ARG A 140 -12.65 -9.25 2.29
N ASN A 141 -12.52 -10.11 1.27
CA ASN A 141 -12.26 -9.67 -0.10
C ASN A 141 -13.42 -8.80 -0.65
N SER A 142 -13.07 -7.71 -1.35
CA SER A 142 -14.05 -6.74 -1.87
C SER A 142 -14.82 -7.23 -3.10
N VAL A 143 -14.29 -8.21 -3.83
CA VAL A 143 -14.85 -8.74 -5.10
C VAL A 143 -15.64 -10.01 -4.85
N ASN A 144 -15.06 -10.96 -4.11
CA ASN A 144 -15.69 -12.22 -3.77
C ASN A 144 -15.31 -12.65 -2.35
N ALA A 145 -16.32 -12.73 -1.47
CA ALA A 145 -16.15 -13.07 -0.06
C ALA A 145 -15.62 -14.49 0.22
N GLU A 146 -15.64 -15.38 -0.76
CA GLU A 146 -15.10 -16.74 -0.63
C GLU A 146 -13.58 -16.78 -0.78
N TYR A 147 -12.98 -15.69 -1.27
CA TYR A 147 -11.53 -15.55 -1.40
C TYR A 147 -10.94 -14.71 -0.28
N PRO A 148 -9.65 -14.91 0.04
CA PRO A 148 -8.95 -14.02 0.96
C PRO A 148 -8.81 -12.62 0.33
N SER A 149 -8.75 -11.59 1.18
CA SER A 149 -8.48 -10.22 0.73
C SER A 149 -7.06 -10.06 0.15
N GLY A 150 -6.19 -11.03 0.44
CA GLY A 150 -4.75 -10.86 0.28
C GLY A 150 -4.16 -10.04 1.42
N GLY A 151 -2.86 -10.17 1.60
CA GLY A 151 -2.09 -9.54 2.70
C GLY A 151 -0.60 -9.43 2.35
N SER A 152 0.18 -8.89 3.25
CA SER A 152 -0.21 -8.46 4.59
C SER A 152 -0.91 -7.09 4.64
N SER A 153 -0.95 -6.30 3.57
CA SER A 153 -1.58 -4.97 3.54
C SER A 153 -3.08 -5.07 3.17
N SER A 154 -3.79 -5.97 3.84
CA SER A 154 -5.19 -6.32 3.54
C SER A 154 -6.14 -5.13 3.66
N GLY A 155 -6.14 -4.43 4.78
CA GLY A 155 -7.02 -3.29 4.99
C GLY A 155 -6.70 -2.12 4.07
N SER A 156 -5.41 -1.92 3.70
CA SER A 156 -5.00 -0.87 2.77
C SER A 156 -5.59 -1.07 1.37
N SER A 157 -5.54 -2.30 0.85
CA SER A 157 -6.18 -2.60 -0.44
C SER A 157 -7.69 -2.41 -0.38
N LEU A 158 -8.33 -2.84 0.72
CA LEU A 158 -9.78 -2.67 0.90
C LEU A 158 -10.20 -1.22 1.01
N ALA A 159 -9.41 -0.36 1.68
CA ALA A 159 -9.71 1.06 1.78
C ALA A 159 -9.86 1.72 0.40
N VAL A 160 -9.04 1.33 -0.56
CA VAL A 160 -9.12 1.80 -1.95
C VAL A 160 -10.23 1.09 -2.73
N ALA A 161 -10.27 -0.25 -2.68
CA ALA A 161 -11.23 -1.04 -3.45
C ALA A 161 -12.69 -0.75 -3.12
N LEU A 162 -12.98 -0.41 -1.85
CA LEU A 162 -14.31 -0.02 -1.38
C LEU A 162 -14.63 1.47 -1.61
N GLY A 163 -13.69 2.22 -2.19
CA GLY A 163 -13.83 3.65 -2.42
C GLY A 163 -13.93 4.44 -1.11
N LEU A 164 -13.11 4.11 -0.11
CA LEU A 164 -13.03 4.83 1.16
C LEU A 164 -11.90 5.84 1.16
N THR A 165 -10.88 5.63 0.32
CA THR A 165 -9.76 6.55 0.12
C THR A 165 -9.32 6.53 -1.34
N SER A 166 -8.67 7.61 -1.79
CA SER A 166 -8.09 7.70 -3.14
C SER A 166 -6.93 6.74 -3.33
N PHE A 167 -6.08 6.66 -2.33
CA PHE A 167 -4.96 5.73 -2.27
C PHE A 167 -4.72 5.24 -0.84
N ALA A 168 -3.88 4.23 -0.69
CA ALA A 168 -3.47 3.77 0.62
C ALA A 168 -1.98 3.39 0.64
N LEU A 169 -1.39 3.49 1.83
CA LEU A 169 -0.04 3.03 2.10
C LEU A 169 -0.06 1.61 2.64
N GLY A 170 0.78 0.77 2.08
CA GLY A 170 1.10 -0.55 2.59
C GLY A 170 2.59 -0.79 2.64
N THR A 171 2.99 -2.04 2.92
CA THR A 171 4.38 -2.49 2.84
C THR A 171 4.46 -3.76 2.04
N ASP A 172 5.56 -3.96 1.32
CA ASP A 172 5.81 -5.16 0.51
C ASP A 172 7.26 -5.63 0.69
N THR A 173 7.45 -6.58 1.58
CA THR A 173 8.71 -7.30 1.75
C THR A 173 8.90 -8.34 0.64
N ALA A 174 7.85 -9.14 0.41
CA ALA A 174 7.87 -10.25 -0.55
C ALA A 174 6.49 -10.53 -1.20
N GLY A 175 5.66 -9.50 -1.39
CA GLY A 175 4.35 -9.63 -2.00
C GLY A 175 3.23 -8.87 -1.31
N SER A 176 3.44 -8.38 -0.09
CA SER A 176 2.39 -7.82 0.77
C SER A 176 1.73 -6.52 0.28
N GLY A 177 2.21 -5.90 -0.79
CA GLY A 177 1.54 -4.83 -1.52
C GLY A 177 0.87 -5.36 -2.78
N ARG A 178 1.61 -6.14 -3.57
CA ARG A 178 1.15 -6.64 -4.88
C ARG A 178 0.05 -7.69 -4.78
N VAL A 179 0.14 -8.64 -3.83
CA VAL A 179 -0.85 -9.70 -3.65
C VAL A 179 -2.24 -9.14 -3.31
N PRO A 180 -2.41 -8.30 -2.25
CA PRO A 180 -3.72 -7.76 -1.95
C PRO A 180 -4.25 -6.81 -3.04
N ALA A 181 -3.37 -6.10 -3.77
CA ALA A 181 -3.79 -5.30 -4.92
C ALA A 181 -4.41 -6.16 -6.02
N SER A 182 -3.75 -7.27 -6.39
CA SER A 182 -4.24 -8.17 -7.44
C SER A 182 -5.58 -8.83 -7.08
N LEU A 183 -5.77 -9.21 -5.81
CA LEU A 183 -7.00 -9.86 -5.34
C LEU A 183 -8.18 -8.87 -5.18
N ASN A 184 -7.93 -7.56 -5.17
CA ASN A 184 -8.97 -6.53 -5.08
C ASN A 184 -9.03 -5.62 -6.31
N ASN A 185 -8.47 -6.08 -7.46
CA ASN A 185 -8.49 -5.36 -8.75
C ASN A 185 -7.93 -3.94 -8.67
N LEU A 186 -6.77 -3.78 -8.04
CA LEU A 186 -6.06 -2.51 -7.86
C LEU A 186 -4.66 -2.56 -8.44
N VAL A 187 -4.04 -1.40 -8.56
CA VAL A 187 -2.61 -1.26 -8.79
C VAL A 187 -1.88 -1.25 -7.45
N GLY A 188 -0.94 -2.19 -7.28
CA GLY A 188 -0.03 -2.24 -6.15
C GLY A 188 1.38 -1.87 -6.61
N LEU A 189 1.82 -0.64 -6.37
CA LEU A 189 3.15 -0.18 -6.75
C LEU A 189 4.16 -0.47 -5.64
N LYS A 190 5.03 -1.46 -5.87
CA LYS A 190 6.25 -1.65 -5.10
C LYS A 190 7.42 -0.97 -5.81
N ALA A 191 7.87 0.15 -5.28
CA ALA A 191 9.04 0.85 -5.81
C ALA A 191 10.33 0.01 -5.63
N THR A 192 11.38 0.38 -6.36
CA THR A 192 12.73 -0.12 -6.06
C THR A 192 13.09 0.22 -4.63
N LYS A 193 13.66 -0.75 -3.89
CA LYS A 193 14.03 -0.58 -2.48
C LYS A 193 14.89 0.68 -2.27
N GLY A 194 14.50 1.47 -1.28
CA GLY A 194 15.19 2.69 -0.88
C GLY A 194 14.79 3.94 -1.66
N LEU A 195 13.96 3.88 -2.69
CA LEU A 195 13.42 5.08 -3.35
C LEU A 195 12.38 5.78 -2.49
N ILE A 196 11.63 5.04 -1.69
CA ILE A 196 10.72 5.55 -0.67
C ILE A 196 11.32 5.19 0.69
N SER A 197 11.41 6.17 1.59
CA SER A 197 11.92 5.97 2.94
C SER A 197 11.05 5.00 3.75
N THR A 198 11.72 4.16 4.55
CA THR A 198 11.10 3.28 5.55
C THR A 198 11.26 3.80 6.99
N ALA A 199 11.74 5.03 7.16
CA ALA A 199 11.79 5.67 8.49
C ALA A 199 10.38 5.86 9.04
N GLY A 200 10.13 5.36 10.27
CA GLY A 200 8.81 5.32 10.90
C GLY A 200 7.94 4.14 10.46
N VAL A 201 8.55 3.08 9.94
CA VAL A 201 7.87 1.82 9.62
C VAL A 201 8.33 0.72 10.56
N VAL A 202 7.39 0.02 11.20
CA VAL A 202 7.68 -1.22 11.93
C VAL A 202 8.03 -2.29 10.90
N PRO A 203 9.27 -2.80 10.87
CA PRO A 203 9.71 -3.67 9.79
C PRO A 203 9.20 -5.11 9.92
N ALA A 204 9.03 -5.78 8.79
CA ALA A 204 8.97 -7.23 8.72
C ALA A 204 10.38 -7.81 8.51
N CYS A 205 11.07 -7.34 7.45
CA CYS A 205 12.48 -7.59 7.19
C CYS A 205 13.10 -6.27 6.73
N ARG A 206 13.80 -5.58 7.61
CA ARG A 206 14.30 -4.22 7.36
C ARG A 206 15.15 -4.09 6.10
N THR A 207 15.91 -5.13 5.80
CA THR A 207 16.76 -5.15 4.60
C THR A 207 16.00 -5.38 3.30
N LEU A 208 14.71 -5.75 3.34
CA LEU A 208 13.88 -6.03 2.17
C LEU A 208 12.65 -5.12 2.03
N ASP A 209 12.19 -4.54 3.15
CA ASP A 209 10.95 -3.81 3.18
C ASP A 209 10.91 -2.63 2.20
N CYS A 210 9.76 -2.47 1.56
CA CYS A 210 9.41 -1.30 0.76
C CYS A 210 8.04 -0.81 1.18
N VAL A 211 7.86 0.50 1.29
CA VAL A 211 6.51 1.07 1.34
C VAL A 211 5.90 1.01 -0.05
N THR A 212 4.60 0.72 -0.12
CA THR A 212 3.85 0.53 -1.36
C THR A 212 2.64 1.42 -1.42
N PHE A 213 2.26 1.82 -2.62
CA PHE A 213 0.99 2.50 -2.89
C PHE A 213 -0.04 1.53 -3.45
N PHE A 214 -1.27 1.68 -2.97
CA PHE A 214 -2.47 1.11 -3.57
C PHE A 214 -3.24 2.23 -4.25
N THR A 215 -3.53 2.08 -5.54
CA THR A 215 -4.27 3.07 -6.34
C THR A 215 -5.23 2.39 -7.30
N ALA A 216 -6.17 3.14 -7.86
CA ALA A 216 -7.07 2.64 -8.88
C ALA A 216 -6.37 2.50 -10.24
N THR A 217 -5.41 3.39 -10.55
CA THR A 217 -4.72 3.43 -11.85
C THR A 217 -3.19 3.44 -11.69
N ALA A 218 -2.48 3.06 -12.76
CA ALA A 218 -1.02 3.08 -12.79
C ALA A 218 -0.48 4.52 -12.84
N GLU A 219 -1.22 5.43 -13.46
CA GLU A 219 -0.90 6.86 -13.54
C GLU A 219 -0.85 7.49 -12.15
N GLU A 220 -1.86 7.22 -11.31
CA GLU A 220 -1.89 7.69 -9.92
C GLU A 220 -0.72 7.14 -9.11
N ALA A 221 -0.43 5.84 -9.24
CA ALA A 221 0.69 5.21 -8.55
C ALA A 221 2.03 5.87 -8.93
N SER A 222 2.22 6.18 -10.19
CA SER A 222 3.41 6.84 -10.69
C SER A 222 3.50 8.31 -10.24
N GLN A 223 2.38 9.02 -10.22
CA GLN A 223 2.31 10.39 -9.71
C GLN A 223 2.72 10.43 -8.22
N LEU A 224 2.19 9.52 -7.41
CA LEU A 224 2.56 9.42 -5.99
C LEU A 224 4.03 9.09 -5.79
N LEU A 225 4.57 8.14 -6.59
CA LEU A 225 6.00 7.82 -6.56
C LEU A 225 6.85 9.04 -6.87
N ALA A 226 6.50 9.81 -7.89
CA ALA A 226 7.20 11.01 -8.28
C ALA A 226 7.27 12.06 -7.20
N LEU A 227 6.15 12.26 -6.53
CA LEU A 227 6.04 13.24 -5.46
C LEU A 227 6.84 12.86 -4.20
N THR A 228 7.11 11.56 -4.01
CA THR A 228 7.61 11.03 -2.73
C THR A 228 8.97 10.33 -2.80
N ALA A 229 9.49 10.01 -4.00
CA ALA A 229 10.78 9.34 -4.16
C ALA A 229 11.96 10.31 -3.92
N VAL A 230 12.09 10.73 -2.67
CA VAL A 230 13.12 11.67 -2.20
C VAL A 230 14.04 10.95 -1.21
N LYS A 231 15.37 11.18 -1.34
CA LYS A 231 16.34 10.61 -0.41
C LYS A 231 16.11 11.14 1.02
N ASP A 232 15.94 10.22 1.96
CA ASP A 232 15.79 10.54 3.39
C ASP A 232 17.09 10.20 4.16
N PRO A 233 17.74 11.18 4.80
CA PRO A 233 18.92 10.93 5.61
C PRO A 233 18.64 10.14 6.90
N ARG A 234 17.38 9.99 7.31
CA ARG A 234 16.96 9.20 8.48
C ARG A 234 16.84 7.70 8.19
N ASP A 235 16.89 7.30 6.91
CA ASP A 235 16.82 5.92 6.48
C ASP A 235 18.13 5.50 5.80
N ASP A 236 18.89 4.64 6.46
CA ASP A 236 20.18 4.13 5.97
C ASP A 236 20.07 3.38 4.63
N TYR A 237 18.88 2.89 4.30
CA TYR A 237 18.58 2.21 3.03
C TYR A 237 18.09 3.15 1.94
N SER A 238 17.82 4.42 2.28
CA SER A 238 17.32 5.39 1.31
C SER A 238 18.37 5.75 0.28
N ARG A 239 17.95 5.83 -0.96
CA ARG A 239 18.77 6.21 -2.11
C ARG A 239 18.13 7.36 -2.89
N ALA A 240 18.96 8.10 -3.61
CA ALA A 240 18.47 9.13 -4.53
C ALA A 240 17.71 8.47 -5.70
N ASN A 241 16.59 9.08 -6.08
CA ASN A 241 15.90 8.72 -7.31
C ASN A 241 16.75 9.22 -8.50
N PRO A 242 17.19 8.34 -9.41
CA PRO A 242 17.98 8.79 -10.56
C PRO A 242 17.13 9.62 -11.52
N ALA A 243 17.75 10.62 -12.15
CA ALA A 243 17.06 11.57 -13.02
C ALA A 243 16.27 10.91 -14.19
N TRP A 244 16.75 9.76 -14.69
CA TRP A 244 16.06 9.00 -15.75
C TRP A 244 14.79 8.29 -15.27
N ASN A 245 14.62 8.12 -13.97
CA ASN A 245 13.41 7.55 -13.37
C ASN A 245 12.41 8.65 -13.00
N GLY A 246 12.29 9.63 -13.84
CA GLY A 246 11.28 10.67 -13.72
C GLY A 246 9.89 10.11 -13.94
N ALA A 247 8.96 10.61 -13.18
CA ALA A 247 7.65 10.06 -12.94
C ALA A 247 6.67 10.00 -14.11
N GLN A 248 7.00 10.47 -15.25
CA GLN A 248 6.01 10.66 -16.31
C GLN A 248 6.34 9.95 -17.61
N ALA A 249 7.27 9.01 -17.60
CA ALA A 249 7.58 8.21 -18.78
C ALA A 249 6.59 7.06 -18.93
N PHE A 250 5.30 7.37 -19.07
CA PHE A 250 4.32 6.40 -19.53
C PHE A 250 4.36 6.33 -21.05
N GLY A 251 4.55 5.15 -21.54
CA GLY A 251 4.53 4.88 -22.97
C GLY A 251 5.27 3.58 -23.27
N LEU A 252 4.97 3.02 -24.43
CA LEU A 252 5.73 1.90 -24.95
C LEU A 252 7.02 2.42 -25.56
N PRO A 253 8.16 1.74 -25.38
CA PRO A 253 9.38 2.08 -26.08
C PRO A 253 9.15 2.01 -27.60
N GLU A 254 9.56 3.02 -28.35
CA GLU A 254 9.43 3.05 -29.83
C GLU A 254 10.13 1.85 -30.48
N ALA A 255 11.26 1.39 -29.91
CA ALA A 255 12.03 0.26 -30.38
C ALA A 255 11.50 -1.12 -29.93
N GLY A 256 10.33 -1.18 -29.30
CA GLY A 256 9.85 -2.38 -28.65
C GLY A 256 10.60 -2.68 -27.35
N PHE A 257 10.31 -3.84 -26.72
CA PHE A 257 10.93 -4.26 -25.45
C PHE A 257 11.06 -5.78 -25.38
N ARG A 258 11.96 -6.26 -24.55
CA ARG A 258 12.11 -7.69 -24.23
C ARG A 258 11.51 -7.96 -22.84
N PHE A 259 10.87 -9.12 -22.67
CA PHE A 259 10.38 -9.54 -21.37
C PHE A 259 10.69 -11.00 -21.08
N GLY A 260 11.04 -11.31 -19.81
CA GLY A 260 11.36 -12.65 -19.36
C GLY A 260 10.12 -13.53 -19.24
N VAL A 261 10.22 -14.76 -19.69
CA VAL A 261 9.22 -15.82 -19.50
C VAL A 261 9.92 -16.95 -18.77
N PRO A 262 9.48 -17.36 -17.56
CA PRO A 262 10.08 -18.48 -16.86
C PRO A 262 10.10 -19.77 -17.71
N ASP A 263 11.19 -20.50 -17.63
CA ASP A 263 11.37 -21.81 -18.31
C ASP A 263 10.44 -22.87 -17.73
N ARG A 264 10.02 -22.71 -16.48
CA ARG A 264 9.07 -23.59 -15.79
C ARG A 264 7.93 -22.76 -15.21
N LEU A 265 6.72 -23.23 -15.49
CA LEU A 265 5.48 -22.65 -14.98
C LEU A 265 4.74 -23.70 -14.17
N GLU A 266 4.22 -23.32 -13.01
CA GLU A 266 3.42 -24.19 -12.16
C GLU A 266 2.15 -23.45 -11.76
N PHE A 267 1.01 -24.01 -12.10
CA PHE A 267 -0.31 -23.42 -11.82
C PHE A 267 -1.11 -24.22 -10.79
N LEU A 268 -0.50 -25.25 -10.17
CA LEU A 268 -1.10 -26.09 -9.13
C LEU A 268 -2.48 -26.66 -9.54
N GLY A 269 -2.68 -26.92 -10.83
CA GLY A 269 -3.94 -27.42 -11.37
C GLY A 269 -5.01 -26.34 -11.66
N CYS A 270 -4.71 -25.06 -11.46
CA CYS A 270 -5.64 -23.98 -11.78
C CYS A 270 -5.56 -23.60 -13.27
N THR A 271 -6.52 -24.11 -14.06
CA THR A 271 -6.61 -23.87 -15.51
C THR A 271 -6.90 -22.42 -15.86
N GLU A 272 -7.65 -21.72 -15.02
CA GLU A 272 -7.95 -20.29 -15.19
C GLU A 272 -6.68 -19.43 -15.05
N SER A 273 -5.84 -19.71 -14.06
CA SER A 273 -4.56 -19.00 -13.88
C SER A 273 -3.61 -19.22 -15.06
N GLU A 274 -3.56 -20.45 -15.59
CA GLU A 274 -2.79 -20.78 -16.79
C GLU A 274 -3.29 -20.00 -18.01
N ALA A 275 -4.59 -19.99 -18.24
CA ALA A 275 -5.21 -19.25 -19.36
C ALA A 275 -4.95 -17.74 -19.25
N LEU A 276 -5.07 -17.15 -18.06
CA LEU A 276 -4.79 -15.73 -17.80
C LEU A 276 -3.32 -15.39 -18.02
N TYR A 277 -2.40 -16.27 -17.62
CA TYR A 277 -0.97 -16.08 -17.87
C TYR A 277 -0.67 -16.04 -19.38
N HIS A 278 -1.21 -16.97 -20.15
CA HIS A 278 -1.04 -17.00 -21.61
C HIS A 278 -1.68 -15.78 -22.29
N ALA A 279 -2.83 -15.32 -21.83
CA ALA A 279 -3.46 -14.09 -22.31
C ALA A 279 -2.61 -12.85 -22.01
N ALA A 280 -2.02 -12.74 -20.81
CA ALA A 280 -1.11 -11.64 -20.46
C ALA A 280 0.14 -11.65 -21.34
N LYS A 281 0.76 -12.81 -21.57
CA LYS A 281 1.88 -12.97 -22.49
C LYS A 281 1.52 -12.51 -23.91
N ALA A 282 0.36 -12.90 -24.40
CA ALA A 282 -0.11 -12.51 -25.73
C ALA A 282 -0.32 -10.97 -25.84
N ARG A 283 -0.83 -10.33 -24.79
CA ARG A 283 -0.95 -8.87 -24.73
C ARG A 283 0.40 -8.17 -24.81
N LEU A 284 1.41 -8.65 -24.07
CA LEU A 284 2.76 -8.07 -24.11
C LEU A 284 3.39 -8.20 -25.51
N ILE A 285 3.16 -9.33 -26.22
CA ILE A 285 3.61 -9.53 -27.59
C ILE A 285 2.88 -8.53 -28.53
N ALA A 286 1.57 -8.39 -28.38
CA ALA A 286 0.78 -7.45 -29.19
C ALA A 286 1.21 -5.97 -29.01
N LEU A 287 1.78 -5.65 -27.84
CA LEU A 287 2.37 -4.34 -27.53
C LEU A 287 3.81 -4.17 -28.06
N GLY A 288 4.32 -5.12 -28.86
CA GLY A 288 5.67 -5.06 -29.44
C GLY A 288 6.74 -5.71 -28.55
N GLY A 289 6.34 -6.46 -27.52
CA GLY A 289 7.28 -7.18 -26.65
C GLY A 289 7.79 -8.48 -27.27
N VAL A 290 9.06 -8.77 -27.07
CA VAL A 290 9.72 -10.02 -27.49
C VAL A 290 9.94 -10.90 -26.26
N PRO A 291 9.29 -12.07 -26.15
CA PRO A 291 9.47 -12.98 -25.01
C PRO A 291 10.85 -13.63 -25.07
N VAL A 292 11.51 -13.73 -23.92
CA VAL A 292 12.80 -14.41 -23.74
C VAL A 292 12.62 -15.42 -22.62
N THR A 293 12.85 -16.70 -22.93
CA THR A 293 12.85 -17.74 -21.90
C THR A 293 14.03 -17.53 -20.96
N ILE A 294 13.78 -17.54 -19.67
CA ILE A 294 14.80 -17.37 -18.62
C ILE A 294 14.77 -18.54 -17.64
N ASP A 295 15.93 -18.96 -17.16
CA ASP A 295 16.04 -19.83 -15.99
C ASP A 295 15.52 -19.08 -14.76
N PHE A 296 14.43 -19.54 -14.19
CA PHE A 296 13.80 -18.90 -13.03
C PHE A 296 14.24 -19.52 -11.70
N SER A 297 15.07 -20.59 -11.73
CA SER A 297 15.52 -21.29 -10.53
C SER A 297 16.28 -20.39 -9.51
N PRO A 298 17.14 -19.43 -9.92
CA PRO A 298 17.79 -18.53 -8.96
C PRO A 298 16.80 -17.63 -8.20
N PHE A 299 15.70 -17.21 -8.85
CA PHE A 299 14.67 -16.39 -8.20
C PHE A 299 13.89 -17.20 -7.17
N LEU A 300 13.57 -18.47 -7.45
CA LEU A 300 12.94 -19.37 -6.51
C LEU A 300 13.85 -19.68 -5.32
N ALA A 301 15.13 -19.93 -5.57
CA ALA A 301 16.13 -20.14 -4.52
C ALA A 301 16.23 -18.91 -3.60
N ALA A 302 16.28 -17.70 -4.15
CA ALA A 302 16.27 -16.47 -3.37
C ALA A 302 15.00 -16.32 -2.53
N ALA A 303 13.82 -16.66 -3.09
CA ALA A 303 12.56 -16.58 -2.38
C ALA A 303 12.49 -17.51 -1.15
N THR A 304 13.11 -18.70 -1.22
CA THR A 304 13.14 -19.65 -0.10
C THR A 304 13.91 -19.12 1.11
N LEU A 305 14.88 -18.21 0.92
CA LEU A 305 15.66 -17.61 2.01
C LEU A 305 14.80 -16.75 2.95
N LEU A 306 13.63 -16.29 2.49
CA LEU A 306 12.73 -15.49 3.31
C LEU A 306 12.23 -16.24 4.56
N TYR A 307 12.05 -17.56 4.45
CA TYR A 307 11.53 -18.40 5.53
C TYR A 307 12.55 -19.42 6.06
N ASN A 308 13.54 -19.78 5.24
CA ASN A 308 14.54 -20.79 5.57
C ASN A 308 15.94 -20.20 5.76
N GLY A 309 16.08 -18.87 5.71
CA GLY A 309 17.35 -18.16 5.75
C GLY A 309 17.42 -17.07 6.82
N PRO A 310 18.40 -16.16 6.71
CA PRO A 310 18.70 -15.16 7.74
C PRO A 310 17.60 -14.14 7.99
N TRP A 311 16.66 -13.94 7.05
CA TRP A 311 15.56 -12.97 7.21
C TRP A 311 14.55 -13.34 8.30
N VAL A 312 14.53 -14.61 8.75
CA VAL A 312 13.78 -15.01 9.94
C VAL A 312 14.36 -14.33 11.20
N ALA A 313 15.69 -14.18 11.26
CA ALA A 313 16.35 -13.47 12.37
C ALA A 313 16.00 -11.97 12.40
N GLU A 314 15.84 -11.31 11.23
CA GLU A 314 15.40 -9.93 11.16
C GLU A 314 13.97 -9.75 11.72
N ARG A 315 13.08 -10.70 11.46
CA ARG A 315 11.71 -10.71 12.04
C ARG A 315 11.75 -10.86 13.55
N TYR A 316 12.58 -11.79 14.03
CA TYR A 316 12.78 -11.99 15.46
C TYR A 316 13.36 -10.74 16.14
N HIS A 317 14.24 -10.00 15.47
CA HIS A 317 14.80 -8.77 16.01
C HIS A 317 13.72 -7.73 16.34
N VAL A 318 12.62 -7.69 15.60
CA VAL A 318 11.49 -6.76 15.82
C VAL A 318 10.58 -7.24 16.96
N ALA A 319 10.13 -8.48 16.93
CA ALA A 319 9.10 -9.02 17.83
C ALA A 319 9.65 -9.97 18.89
N GLY A 320 10.95 -10.35 18.85
CA GLY A 320 11.53 -11.40 19.69
C GLY A 320 11.37 -11.16 21.17
N LYS A 321 11.62 -9.93 21.64
CA LYS A 321 11.43 -9.59 23.05
C LYS A 321 9.98 -9.77 23.51
N LEU A 322 9.01 -9.40 22.65
CA LEU A 322 7.59 -9.62 22.95
C LEU A 322 7.25 -11.11 22.94
N ILE A 323 7.77 -11.88 21.97
CA ILE A 323 7.56 -13.32 21.86
C ILE A 323 8.08 -14.03 23.11
N GLU A 324 9.25 -13.64 23.63
CA GLU A 324 9.82 -14.23 24.86
C GLU A 324 8.99 -13.90 26.11
N GLN A 325 8.44 -12.70 26.20
CA GLN A 325 7.68 -12.23 27.36
C GLN A 325 6.21 -12.61 27.34
N GLN A 326 5.60 -12.61 26.15
CA GLN A 326 4.17 -12.82 25.92
C GLN A 326 3.96 -13.63 24.62
N PRO A 327 4.33 -14.92 24.57
CA PRO A 327 4.26 -15.73 23.35
C PRO A 327 2.83 -15.80 22.77
N ASP A 328 1.82 -15.80 23.62
CA ASP A 328 0.40 -15.86 23.21
C ASP A 328 -0.12 -14.56 22.54
N ALA A 329 0.66 -13.48 22.59
CA ALA A 329 0.30 -12.22 21.91
C ALA A 329 0.60 -12.23 20.41
N VAL A 330 1.40 -13.21 19.96
CA VAL A 330 1.82 -13.32 18.55
C VAL A 330 1.17 -14.55 17.91
N LEU A 331 0.48 -14.33 16.78
CA LEU A 331 -0.27 -15.35 16.03
C LEU A 331 0.65 -16.23 15.18
#